data_9069edbe67ac08e773e1a7e443b4ea7f
#
_entry.id   9069edbe67ac08e773e1a7e443b4ea7f
#
_cell.length_a   1.000
_cell.length_b   1.000
_cell.length_c   1.000
_cell.angle_alpha   90.00
_cell.angle_beta   90.00
_cell.angle_gamma   90.00
#
_symmetry.space_group_name_H-M   'P 1'
#
loop_
_entity.id
_entity.type
_entity.pdbx_description
1 polymer ?
#
loop_
_entity_poly.entity_id
_entity_poly.type
_entity_poly.pdbx_seq_one_letter_code
_entity_poly.pdbx_strand_id
1 'polypeptide(L)'
;MKYILIIGDGMADNPVERLGGRTPLQAANIPTINFMAARGTVGHVVTCPKPYPAGSEIAILSIMGCDPRKYFNGRSPMEAAASGIHLQHGDVAYRCNIIGLEDSDAPYDELKIVSHSAGSIAGEDALEVVRILQEDPEFSAAMQAAGMVIYPHPVFRQIVVQANGDVDGLKLIPPHDHLGEAAGQHMPSGNDNAAVIDNLMRLAHKVLKDHPFNQARRAAGKIPANGIWLWAYGMATELPSFEGQYGHTGGVISGVALVHGIGALRGLEMIQVPGATGEIDTNFEGKMQATVDLLRTDADFCCLHLEAPDECTHNGDLPGKIQAIEWLDSRLIKPIFEQLDTDGTDYRVLLISDHKTLTATRGHDGDPVPFLLYEKGKDTGFGGVFNEDTGMAGPEVPAGHDLLEYLFGTKSV
;
A
#
# COMPACT_ATOMS: atom_id res chain seq x y z
N MET A 1 -23.90 -15.09 7.83
CA MET A 1 -23.05 -15.15 6.62
C MET A 1 -21.83 -14.27 6.88
N LYS A 2 -20.61 -14.77 6.63
CA LYS A 2 -19.38 -13.97 6.70
C LYS A 2 -18.85 -13.74 5.29
N TYR A 3 -18.25 -12.57 5.04
CA TYR A 3 -17.76 -12.15 3.74
C TYR A 3 -16.25 -11.92 3.81
N ILE A 4 -15.49 -12.54 2.92
CA ILE A 4 -14.04 -12.53 2.98
C ILE A 4 -13.50 -12.06 1.62
N LEU A 5 -12.91 -10.89 1.60
CA LEU A 5 -12.10 -10.41 0.49
C LEU A 5 -10.66 -10.81 0.73
N ILE A 6 -10.07 -11.56 -0.19
CA ILE A 6 -8.67 -11.96 -0.14
C ILE A 6 -7.96 -11.35 -1.35
N ILE A 7 -6.97 -10.52 -1.08
CA ILE A 7 -6.15 -9.87 -2.10
C ILE A 7 -4.76 -10.51 -2.07
N GLY A 8 -4.41 -11.22 -3.14
CA GLY A 8 -3.03 -11.64 -3.42
C GLY A 8 -2.40 -10.62 -4.35
N ASP A 9 -1.67 -9.66 -3.75
CA ASP A 9 -1.09 -8.53 -4.45
C ASP A 9 -0.10 -8.99 -5.51
N GLY A 10 -0.27 -8.50 -6.74
CA GLY A 10 0.61 -8.80 -7.85
C GLY A 10 0.75 -10.27 -8.22
N MET A 11 -0.15 -11.16 -7.77
CA MET A 11 -0.01 -12.60 -8.06
C MET A 11 -0.27 -12.96 -9.52
N ALA A 12 -1.05 -12.16 -10.26
CA ALA A 12 -1.29 -12.33 -11.68
C ALA A 12 -0.07 -11.87 -12.51
N ASP A 13 0.13 -12.52 -13.64
CA ASP A 13 1.26 -12.27 -14.54
C ASP A 13 0.91 -12.63 -15.99
N ASN A 14 1.83 -12.35 -16.91
CA ASN A 14 1.81 -12.89 -18.25
C ASN A 14 2.57 -14.22 -18.32
N PRO A 15 2.41 -15.02 -19.40
CA PRO A 15 3.16 -16.27 -19.58
C PRO A 15 4.67 -16.04 -19.49
N VAL A 16 5.37 -16.86 -18.69
CA VAL A 16 6.80 -16.76 -18.42
C VAL A 16 7.54 -17.89 -19.14
N GLU A 17 8.52 -17.56 -19.98
CA GLU A 17 9.28 -18.56 -20.77
C GLU A 17 9.95 -19.62 -19.88
N ARG A 18 10.58 -19.20 -18.77
CA ARG A 18 11.22 -20.12 -17.80
C ARG A 18 10.24 -21.11 -17.13
N LEU A 19 8.94 -20.86 -17.21
CA LEU A 19 7.88 -21.77 -16.73
C LEU A 19 7.25 -22.58 -17.88
N GLY A 20 7.90 -22.61 -19.05
CA GLY A 20 7.37 -23.27 -20.24
C GLY A 20 6.13 -22.60 -20.81
N GLY A 21 6.03 -21.27 -20.70
CA GLY A 21 4.90 -20.48 -21.17
C GLY A 21 3.69 -20.47 -20.22
N ARG A 22 3.84 -20.94 -18.99
CA ARG A 22 2.80 -20.82 -17.94
C ARG A 22 3.00 -19.53 -17.17
N THR A 23 1.91 -19.01 -16.56
CA THR A 23 1.98 -17.96 -15.56
C THR A 23 2.40 -18.52 -14.19
N PRO A 24 2.83 -17.68 -13.22
CA PRO A 24 3.05 -18.10 -11.85
C PRO A 24 1.83 -18.76 -11.20
N LEU A 25 0.61 -18.24 -11.44
CA LEU A 25 -0.65 -18.86 -10.97
C LEU A 25 -0.85 -20.26 -11.57
N GLN A 26 -0.56 -20.44 -12.86
CA GLN A 26 -0.65 -21.76 -13.50
C GLN A 26 0.44 -22.74 -13.04
N ALA A 27 1.57 -22.23 -12.53
CA ALA A 27 2.67 -23.04 -12.05
C ALA A 27 2.54 -23.45 -10.58
N ALA A 28 1.87 -22.61 -9.77
CA ALA A 28 1.70 -22.80 -8.34
C ALA A 28 0.77 -23.98 -8.00
N ASN A 29 1.11 -24.69 -6.92
CA ASN A 29 0.26 -25.73 -6.35
C ASN A 29 -0.72 -25.13 -5.34
N ILE A 30 -1.96 -24.87 -5.77
CA ILE A 30 -3.01 -24.17 -5.03
C ILE A 30 -4.30 -25.00 -4.92
N PRO A 31 -4.27 -26.17 -4.28
CA PRO A 31 -5.37 -27.13 -4.29
C PRO A 31 -6.66 -26.60 -3.64
N THR A 32 -6.57 -25.79 -2.57
CA THR A 32 -7.74 -25.23 -1.89
C THR A 32 -8.42 -24.17 -2.75
N ILE A 33 -7.65 -23.29 -3.35
CA ILE A 33 -8.15 -22.26 -4.29
C ILE A 33 -8.81 -22.95 -5.49
N ASN A 34 -8.19 -23.99 -6.05
CA ASN A 34 -8.75 -24.74 -7.18
C ASN A 34 -10.01 -25.54 -6.80
N PHE A 35 -10.10 -26.03 -5.55
CA PHE A 35 -11.35 -26.64 -5.04
C PHE A 35 -12.50 -25.63 -5.04
N MET A 36 -12.24 -24.37 -4.61
CA MET A 36 -13.23 -23.31 -4.65
C MET A 36 -13.56 -22.87 -6.08
N ALA A 37 -12.53 -22.74 -6.94
CA ALA A 37 -12.70 -22.35 -8.33
C ALA A 37 -13.57 -23.35 -9.12
N ALA A 38 -13.40 -24.65 -8.85
CA ALA A 38 -14.22 -25.68 -9.49
C ALA A 38 -15.71 -25.59 -9.13
N ARG A 39 -16.08 -24.93 -8.03
CA ARG A 39 -17.46 -24.80 -7.51
C ARG A 39 -18.00 -23.39 -7.54
N GLY A 40 -17.11 -22.42 -7.59
CA GLY A 40 -17.43 -21.00 -7.66
C GLY A 40 -17.51 -20.47 -9.09
N THR A 41 -17.33 -19.19 -9.23
CA THR A 41 -17.22 -18.50 -10.51
C THR A 41 -15.85 -17.85 -10.61
N VAL A 42 -15.12 -18.16 -11.68
CA VAL A 42 -13.84 -17.47 -12.01
C VAL A 42 -14.13 -16.53 -13.16
N GLY A 43 -13.82 -15.26 -12.98
CA GLY A 43 -14.00 -14.21 -13.98
C GLY A 43 -12.82 -13.25 -14.02
N HIS A 44 -12.99 -12.13 -14.69
CA HIS A 44 -11.97 -11.10 -14.81
C HIS A 44 -12.51 -9.69 -14.60
N VAL A 45 -11.61 -8.78 -14.25
CA VAL A 45 -11.95 -7.37 -13.98
C VAL A 45 -10.75 -6.46 -14.21
N VAL A 46 -11.00 -5.23 -14.65
CA VAL A 46 -10.02 -4.14 -14.64
C VAL A 46 -10.13 -3.38 -13.31
N THR A 47 -9.10 -3.45 -12.50
CA THR A 47 -9.03 -2.81 -11.18
C THR A 47 -8.46 -1.40 -11.24
N CYS A 48 -7.56 -1.14 -12.21
CA CYS A 48 -6.93 0.15 -12.45
C CYS A 48 -7.54 0.83 -13.68
N PRO A 49 -8.63 1.62 -13.52
CA PRO A 49 -9.28 2.26 -14.67
C PRO A 49 -8.41 3.37 -15.24
N LYS A 50 -8.39 3.50 -16.57
CA LYS A 50 -7.74 4.65 -17.23
C LYS A 50 -8.37 5.98 -16.75
N PRO A 51 -7.58 7.08 -16.61
CA PRO A 51 -6.19 7.23 -17.08
C PRO A 51 -5.10 6.86 -16.05
N TYR A 52 -5.47 6.26 -14.92
CA TYR A 52 -4.51 5.95 -13.85
C TYR A 52 -3.52 4.85 -14.27
N PRO A 53 -2.25 4.95 -13.83
CA PRO A 53 -1.31 3.85 -13.96
C PRO A 53 -1.75 2.66 -13.08
N ALA A 54 -1.27 1.47 -13.40
CA ALA A 54 -1.43 0.32 -12.56
C ALA A 54 -0.62 0.50 -11.25
N GLY A 55 -1.26 0.17 -10.13
CA GLY A 55 -0.64 0.25 -8.81
C GLY A 55 -1.65 -0.04 -7.71
N SER A 56 -1.16 -0.53 -6.58
CA SER A 56 -1.99 -0.99 -5.46
C SER A 56 -2.88 0.11 -4.90
N GLU A 57 -2.44 1.39 -4.90
CA GLU A 57 -3.26 2.52 -4.45
C GLU A 57 -4.54 2.73 -5.27
N ILE A 58 -4.48 2.45 -6.56
CA ILE A 58 -5.62 2.54 -7.47
C ILE A 58 -6.46 1.26 -7.41
N ALA A 59 -5.79 0.12 -7.51
CA ALA A 59 -6.42 -1.20 -7.56
C ALA A 59 -7.18 -1.52 -6.27
N ILE A 60 -6.53 -1.37 -5.11
CA ILE A 60 -7.14 -1.70 -3.81
C ILE A 60 -8.25 -0.72 -3.46
N LEU A 61 -8.08 0.58 -3.76
CA LEU A 61 -9.17 1.56 -3.62
C LEU A 61 -10.40 1.13 -4.44
N SER A 62 -10.19 0.68 -5.68
CA SER A 62 -11.23 0.15 -6.56
C SER A 62 -11.87 -1.10 -5.96
N ILE A 63 -11.08 -2.14 -5.65
CA ILE A 63 -11.55 -3.42 -5.08
C ILE A 63 -12.33 -3.21 -3.78
N MET A 64 -11.92 -2.22 -2.98
CA MET A 64 -12.62 -1.83 -1.76
C MET A 64 -13.88 -0.99 -2.02
N GLY A 65 -14.37 -0.91 -3.27
CA GLY A 65 -15.66 -0.33 -3.62
C GLY A 65 -15.69 1.18 -3.82
N CYS A 66 -14.55 1.80 -4.05
CA CYS A 66 -14.44 3.22 -4.32
C CYS A 66 -13.89 3.48 -5.73
N ASP A 67 -14.66 4.15 -6.60
CA ASP A 67 -14.19 4.51 -7.94
C ASP A 67 -12.96 5.45 -7.84
N PRO A 68 -11.76 5.02 -8.30
CA PRO A 68 -10.56 5.85 -8.21
C PRO A 68 -10.71 7.19 -8.93
N ARG A 69 -11.49 7.24 -10.01
CA ARG A 69 -11.73 8.49 -10.78
C ARG A 69 -12.44 9.56 -9.96
N LYS A 70 -13.15 9.15 -8.91
CA LYS A 70 -13.88 10.05 -8.01
C LYS A 70 -13.13 10.32 -6.71
N TYR A 71 -12.41 9.33 -6.21
CA TYR A 71 -11.93 9.35 -4.83
C TYR A 71 -10.40 9.37 -4.68
N PHE A 72 -9.64 9.08 -5.74
CA PHE A 72 -8.18 9.08 -5.64
C PHE A 72 -7.61 10.51 -5.73
N ASN A 73 -7.05 10.99 -4.66
CA ASN A 73 -6.41 12.32 -4.55
C ASN A 73 -4.92 12.21 -4.14
N GLY A 74 -4.29 11.08 -4.43
CA GLY A 74 -2.91 10.79 -4.04
C GLY A 74 -2.80 9.71 -2.95
N ARG A 75 -1.60 9.16 -2.77
CA ARG A 75 -1.33 8.07 -1.84
C ARG A 75 -1.15 8.55 -0.39
N SER A 76 -0.58 9.74 -0.21
CA SER A 76 -0.22 10.24 1.13
C SER A 76 -1.39 10.39 2.12
N PRO A 77 -2.62 10.75 1.71
CA PRO A 77 -3.77 10.74 2.61
C PRO A 77 -4.12 9.36 3.17
N MET A 78 -3.91 8.31 2.39
CA MET A 78 -4.14 6.93 2.82
C MET A 78 -3.10 6.52 3.86
N GLU A 79 -1.82 6.88 3.64
CA GLU A 79 -0.74 6.61 4.62
C GLU A 79 -0.94 7.43 5.90
N ALA A 80 -1.44 8.66 5.81
CA ALA A 80 -1.82 9.47 6.96
C ALA A 80 -2.93 8.78 7.78
N ALA A 81 -3.98 8.31 7.13
CA ALA A 81 -5.07 7.58 7.78
C ALA A 81 -4.60 6.28 8.45
N ALA A 82 -3.69 5.53 7.81
CA ALA A 82 -3.06 4.34 8.40
C ALA A 82 -2.30 4.64 9.70
N SER A 83 -1.79 5.86 9.81
CA SER A 83 -1.06 6.36 10.99
C SER A 83 -1.97 7.00 12.05
N GLY A 84 -3.30 6.91 11.87
CA GLY A 84 -4.27 7.55 12.75
C GLY A 84 -4.36 9.08 12.62
N ILE A 85 -3.81 9.64 11.54
CA ILE A 85 -3.87 11.07 11.26
C ILE A 85 -5.17 11.37 10.50
N HIS A 86 -6.05 12.14 11.11
CA HIS A 86 -7.31 12.55 10.51
C HIS A 86 -7.14 13.89 9.79
N LEU A 87 -7.16 13.84 8.45
CA LEU A 87 -7.11 15.04 7.62
C LEU A 87 -8.48 15.70 7.58
N GLN A 88 -8.49 17.04 7.68
CA GLN A 88 -9.69 17.86 7.48
C GLN A 88 -9.83 18.21 5.99
N HIS A 89 -11.03 18.63 5.61
CA HIS A 89 -11.26 19.10 4.24
C HIS A 89 -10.31 20.26 3.91
N GLY A 90 -9.61 20.18 2.79
CA GLY A 90 -8.59 21.11 2.36
C GLY A 90 -7.17 20.81 2.86
N ASP A 91 -6.99 19.88 3.78
CA ASP A 91 -5.66 19.45 4.21
C ASP A 91 -4.93 18.69 3.11
N VAL A 92 -3.62 18.89 3.06
CA VAL A 92 -2.71 18.18 2.17
C VAL A 92 -1.73 17.36 3.00
N ALA A 93 -1.62 16.08 2.71
CA ALA A 93 -0.59 15.23 3.28
C ALA A 93 0.58 15.08 2.29
N TYR A 94 1.80 15.13 2.81
CA TYR A 94 3.05 14.92 2.08
C TYR A 94 3.82 13.76 2.70
N ARG A 95 4.47 12.95 1.86
CA ARG A 95 5.59 12.14 2.31
C ARG A 95 6.78 13.03 2.60
N CYS A 96 7.44 12.80 3.72
CA CYS A 96 8.64 13.53 4.10
C CYS A 96 9.73 12.52 4.48
N ASN A 97 10.71 12.33 3.59
CA ASN A 97 11.83 11.45 3.89
C ASN A 97 12.89 12.20 4.71
N ILE A 98 13.43 11.52 5.72
CA ILE A 98 14.73 11.89 6.29
C ILE A 98 15.80 11.42 5.31
N ILE A 99 16.59 12.34 4.78
CA ILE A 99 17.57 12.05 3.73
C ILE A 99 19.01 12.31 4.21
N GLY A 100 19.96 11.71 3.49
CA GLY A 100 21.38 12.04 3.58
C GLY A 100 21.82 12.84 2.36
N LEU A 101 22.25 14.08 2.58
CA LEU A 101 22.94 14.90 1.59
C LEU A 101 24.45 14.75 1.77
N GLU A 102 25.21 15.06 0.71
CA GLU A 102 26.66 15.06 0.71
C GLU A 102 27.22 15.86 1.89
N ASP A 103 28.20 15.29 2.56
CA ASP A 103 28.84 15.91 3.73
C ASP A 103 29.93 16.88 3.26
N SER A 104 29.52 18.09 2.91
CA SER A 104 30.33 19.12 2.29
C SER A 104 29.87 20.52 2.76
N ASP A 105 30.76 21.50 2.71
CA ASP A 105 30.41 22.91 2.93
C ASP A 105 29.91 23.64 1.67
N ALA A 106 29.67 22.90 0.60
CA ALA A 106 29.09 23.45 -0.62
C ALA A 106 27.68 24.04 -0.36
N PRO A 107 27.24 24.98 -1.21
CA PRO A 107 25.87 25.47 -1.16
C PRO A 107 24.86 24.33 -1.27
N TYR A 108 23.70 24.43 -0.60
CA TYR A 108 22.66 23.38 -0.58
C TYR A 108 22.32 22.85 -1.99
N ASP A 109 22.23 23.73 -2.97
CA ASP A 109 21.87 23.38 -4.35
C ASP A 109 22.91 22.50 -5.05
N GLU A 110 24.16 22.51 -4.58
CA GLU A 110 25.26 21.71 -5.13
C GLU A 110 25.45 20.39 -4.41
N LEU A 111 24.85 20.21 -3.22
CA LEU A 111 24.95 18.98 -2.42
C LEU A 111 24.24 17.84 -3.14
N LYS A 112 24.91 16.70 -3.23
CA LYS A 112 24.32 15.51 -3.83
C LYS A 112 23.38 14.78 -2.86
N ILE A 113 22.31 14.20 -3.38
CA ILE A 113 21.43 13.28 -2.64
C ILE A 113 22.17 11.95 -2.50
N VAL A 114 22.77 11.69 -1.35
CA VAL A 114 23.57 10.47 -1.09
C VAL A 114 22.65 9.30 -0.72
N SER A 115 21.56 9.57 0.02
CA SER A 115 20.61 8.56 0.43
C SER A 115 19.22 9.17 0.61
N HIS A 116 18.23 8.56 -0.01
CA HIS A 116 16.83 8.95 0.16
C HIS A 116 16.24 8.57 1.52
N SER A 117 17.01 7.84 2.34
CA SER A 117 16.57 7.26 3.63
C SER A 117 17.58 7.43 4.76
N ALA A 118 18.61 8.30 4.57
CA ALA A 118 19.74 8.46 5.51
C ALA A 118 20.35 7.11 5.96
N GLY A 119 20.52 6.15 5.00
CA GLY A 119 21.00 4.80 5.26
C GLY A 119 19.95 3.93 5.98
N SER A 120 18.70 4.06 5.59
CA SER A 120 17.55 3.36 6.19
C SER A 120 17.42 3.64 7.71
N ILE A 121 17.52 4.93 8.07
CA ILE A 121 17.38 5.36 9.47
C ILE A 121 16.03 4.89 10.04
N ALA A 122 16.07 4.31 11.25
CA ALA A 122 14.88 3.75 11.91
C ALA A 122 14.97 3.83 13.44
N GLY A 123 13.85 3.50 14.10
CA GLY A 123 13.74 3.50 15.57
C GLY A 123 13.92 4.89 16.16
N GLU A 124 14.56 4.93 17.33
CA GLU A 124 14.79 6.18 18.07
C GLU A 124 15.64 7.20 17.27
N ASP A 125 16.55 6.74 16.40
CA ASP A 125 17.34 7.65 15.56
C ASP A 125 16.44 8.47 14.62
N ALA A 126 15.39 7.86 14.04
CA ALA A 126 14.45 8.56 13.15
C ALA A 126 13.56 9.54 13.93
N LEU A 127 13.07 9.14 15.10
CA LEU A 127 12.29 10.00 15.99
C LEU A 127 13.10 11.19 16.49
N GLU A 128 14.38 10.98 16.81
CA GLU A 128 15.30 12.03 17.26
C GLU A 128 15.50 13.12 16.22
N VAL A 129 15.63 12.78 14.92
CA VAL A 129 15.73 13.80 13.86
C VAL A 129 14.50 14.71 13.84
N VAL A 130 13.31 14.14 13.97
CA VAL A 130 12.08 14.95 13.99
C VAL A 130 12.01 15.80 15.25
N ARG A 131 12.41 15.25 16.41
CA ARG A 131 12.45 16.00 17.67
C ARG A 131 13.40 17.20 17.58
N ILE A 132 14.59 17.01 17.02
CA ILE A 132 15.56 18.10 16.81
C ILE A 132 14.94 19.23 15.96
N LEU A 133 14.27 18.89 14.89
CA LEU A 133 13.60 19.87 14.03
C LEU A 133 12.44 20.58 14.73
N GLN A 134 11.63 19.86 15.51
CA GLN A 134 10.49 20.44 16.25
C GLN A 134 10.95 21.35 17.41
N GLU A 135 12.09 21.07 18.02
CA GLU A 135 12.68 21.88 19.10
C GLU A 135 13.44 23.11 18.58
N ASP A 136 13.83 23.15 17.31
CA ASP A 136 14.47 24.31 16.72
C ASP A 136 13.47 25.47 16.52
N PRO A 137 13.71 26.66 17.12
CA PRO A 137 12.74 27.75 17.07
C PRO A 137 12.50 28.32 15.67
N GLU A 138 13.52 28.33 14.80
CA GLU A 138 13.41 28.87 13.44
C GLU A 138 12.62 27.90 12.54
N PHE A 139 12.91 26.60 12.61
CA PHE A 139 12.18 25.57 11.88
C PHE A 139 10.73 25.47 12.36
N SER A 140 10.50 25.43 13.67
CA SER A 140 9.17 25.37 14.26
C SER A 140 8.30 26.56 13.86
N ALA A 141 8.85 27.78 13.90
CA ALA A 141 8.16 28.98 13.46
C ALA A 141 7.84 28.96 11.96
N ALA A 142 8.74 28.46 11.11
CA ALA A 142 8.51 28.32 9.69
C ALA A 142 7.41 27.28 9.37
N MET A 143 7.42 26.13 10.06
CA MET A 143 6.34 25.13 9.96
C MET A 143 4.98 25.71 10.36
N GLN A 144 4.92 26.43 11.48
CA GLN A 144 3.69 27.07 11.93
C GLN A 144 3.18 28.12 10.93
N ALA A 145 4.08 28.97 10.39
CA ALA A 145 3.73 29.97 9.39
C ALA A 145 3.21 29.35 8.08
N ALA A 146 3.70 28.16 7.74
CA ALA A 146 3.25 27.37 6.59
C ALA A 146 1.93 26.60 6.85
N GLY A 147 1.40 26.61 8.07
CA GLY A 147 0.27 25.76 8.46
C GLY A 147 0.60 24.27 8.42
N MET A 148 1.87 23.91 8.62
CA MET A 148 2.37 22.53 8.50
C MET A 148 2.67 21.90 9.87
N VAL A 149 2.39 20.61 9.97
CA VAL A 149 2.73 19.76 11.12
C VAL A 149 3.45 18.51 10.61
N ILE A 150 4.62 18.18 11.21
CA ILE A 150 5.31 16.92 10.95
C ILE A 150 4.93 15.88 12.01
N TYR A 151 4.50 14.70 11.55
CA TYR A 151 4.14 13.55 12.39
C TYR A 151 5.28 12.55 12.39
N PRO A 152 5.89 12.30 13.57
CA PRO A 152 7.04 11.41 13.68
C PRO A 152 6.66 9.95 13.50
N HIS A 153 7.47 9.22 12.71
CA HIS A 153 7.41 7.78 12.55
C HIS A 153 8.78 7.15 12.82
N PRO A 154 8.83 5.92 13.37
CA PRO A 154 10.11 5.27 13.69
C PRO A 154 10.80 4.67 12.46
N VAL A 155 10.66 5.33 11.30
CA VAL A 155 11.33 4.98 10.03
C VAL A 155 11.75 6.25 9.31
N PHE A 156 12.52 6.12 8.25
CA PHE A 156 12.99 7.29 7.49
C PHE A 156 11.89 8.14 6.86
N ARG A 157 10.67 7.58 6.66
CA ARG A 157 9.53 8.28 6.04
C ARG A 157 8.61 8.81 7.11
N GLN A 158 8.52 10.12 7.17
CA GLN A 158 7.61 10.89 8.01
C GLN A 158 6.40 11.33 7.20
N ILE A 159 5.35 11.81 7.86
CA ILE A 159 4.20 12.46 7.23
C ILE A 159 4.18 13.92 7.66
N VAL A 160 3.99 14.82 6.69
CA VAL A 160 3.73 16.24 6.93
C VAL A 160 2.31 16.53 6.47
N VAL A 161 1.53 17.22 7.29
CA VAL A 161 0.19 17.71 6.95
C VAL A 161 0.22 19.22 6.90
N GLN A 162 -0.33 19.80 5.84
CA GLN A 162 -0.51 21.25 5.67
C GLN A 162 -2.00 21.56 5.63
N ALA A 163 -2.43 22.46 6.50
CA ALA A 163 -3.80 22.97 6.51
C ALA A 163 -4.05 23.88 5.30
N ASN A 164 -5.06 23.56 4.50
CA ASN A 164 -5.45 24.30 3.31
C ASN A 164 -4.28 24.59 2.34
N GLY A 165 -3.42 23.59 2.11
CA GLY A 165 -2.27 23.72 1.24
C GLY A 165 -2.66 23.90 -0.24
N ASP A 166 -2.02 24.87 -0.92
CA ASP A 166 -2.18 25.02 -2.36
C ASP A 166 -1.28 24.04 -3.12
N VAL A 167 -1.90 23.14 -3.87
CA VAL A 167 -1.20 22.12 -4.67
C VAL A 167 -1.41 22.28 -6.17
N ASP A 168 -2.14 23.32 -6.61
CA ASP A 168 -2.37 23.55 -8.04
C ASP A 168 -1.05 23.89 -8.74
N GLY A 169 -0.69 23.06 -9.70
CA GLY A 169 0.58 23.19 -10.42
C GLY A 169 1.84 22.80 -9.59
N LEU A 170 1.71 22.45 -8.31
CA LEU A 170 2.85 22.03 -7.47
C LEU A 170 3.54 20.80 -8.06
N LYS A 171 4.87 20.88 -8.18
CA LYS A 171 5.72 19.77 -8.64
C LYS A 171 6.71 19.41 -7.55
N LEU A 172 6.63 18.17 -7.08
CA LEU A 172 7.55 17.57 -6.12
C LEU A 172 8.16 16.31 -6.72
N ILE A 173 9.47 16.15 -6.58
CA ILE A 173 10.24 15.08 -7.22
C ILE A 173 10.66 14.05 -6.15
N PRO A 174 10.51 12.73 -6.43
CA PRO A 174 10.92 11.68 -5.50
C PRO A 174 12.45 11.64 -5.33
N PRO A 175 13.00 11.62 -4.10
CA PRO A 175 14.44 11.68 -3.91
C PRO A 175 15.18 10.38 -4.30
N HIS A 176 14.50 9.25 -4.36
CA HIS A 176 15.10 7.96 -4.67
C HIS A 176 15.43 7.78 -6.16
N ASP A 177 14.80 8.55 -7.03
CA ASP A 177 15.06 8.51 -8.48
C ASP A 177 16.31 9.32 -8.87
N HIS A 178 16.88 10.13 -7.94
CA HIS A 178 17.92 11.11 -8.22
C HIS A 178 19.13 10.99 -7.29
N LEU A 179 19.46 9.78 -6.87
CA LEU A 179 20.63 9.52 -6.05
C LEU A 179 21.92 9.87 -6.82
N GLY A 180 22.82 10.61 -6.17
CA GLY A 180 24.07 11.09 -6.74
C GLY A 180 23.96 12.40 -7.53
N GLU A 181 22.75 12.92 -7.72
CA GLU A 181 22.50 14.20 -8.39
C GLU A 181 22.42 15.36 -7.38
N ALA A 182 22.66 16.58 -7.85
CA ALA A 182 22.62 17.78 -7.02
C ALA A 182 21.19 18.14 -6.62
N ALA A 183 20.93 18.38 -5.35
CA ALA A 183 19.62 18.66 -4.77
C ALA A 183 18.91 19.84 -5.46
N GLY A 184 19.63 20.89 -5.82
CA GLY A 184 19.08 22.08 -6.48
C GLY A 184 18.38 21.82 -7.81
N GLN A 185 18.69 20.70 -8.49
CA GLN A 185 18.04 20.33 -9.76
C GLN A 185 16.62 19.74 -9.56
N HIS A 186 16.30 19.35 -8.33
CA HIS A 186 15.08 18.58 -8.00
C HIS A 186 14.21 19.27 -6.96
N MET A 187 14.46 20.56 -6.70
CA MET A 187 13.71 21.31 -5.70
C MET A 187 12.25 21.51 -6.11
N PRO A 188 11.36 21.71 -5.13
CA PRO A 188 9.95 22.03 -5.36
C PRO A 188 9.77 23.18 -6.34
N SER A 189 8.76 23.10 -7.22
CA SER A 189 8.47 24.14 -8.22
C SER A 189 6.99 24.18 -8.59
N GLY A 190 6.56 25.20 -9.31
CA GLY A 190 5.26 25.27 -9.96
C GLY A 190 4.28 26.28 -9.37
N ASN A 191 4.28 26.51 -8.06
CA ASN A 191 3.43 27.51 -7.40
C ASN A 191 4.12 28.15 -6.18
N ASP A 192 3.44 29.05 -5.47
CA ASP A 192 4.01 29.75 -4.30
C ASP A 192 4.29 28.78 -3.12
N ASN A 193 3.50 27.72 -2.97
CA ASN A 193 3.72 26.72 -1.93
C ASN A 193 5.03 25.93 -2.13
N ALA A 194 5.51 25.83 -3.37
CA ALA A 194 6.81 25.24 -3.66
C ALA A 194 7.96 26.00 -2.95
N ALA A 195 7.91 27.33 -2.94
CA ALA A 195 8.91 28.15 -2.24
C ALA A 195 8.86 27.97 -0.72
N VAL A 196 7.68 27.74 -0.16
CA VAL A 196 7.51 27.42 1.27
C VAL A 196 8.16 26.07 1.59
N ILE A 197 7.91 25.06 0.78
CA ILE A 197 8.48 23.71 0.97
C ILE A 197 10.01 23.75 0.78
N ASP A 198 10.51 24.41 -0.26
CA ASP A 198 11.95 24.62 -0.51
C ASP A 198 12.64 25.26 0.71
N ASN A 199 12.07 26.33 1.25
CA ASN A 199 12.59 26.97 2.44
C ASN A 199 12.67 26.03 3.66
N LEU A 200 11.64 25.21 3.89
CA LEU A 200 11.62 24.25 4.99
C LEU A 200 12.68 23.16 4.81
N MET A 201 12.91 22.67 3.59
CA MET A 201 13.95 21.67 3.30
C MET A 201 15.35 22.23 3.57
N ARG A 202 15.63 23.47 3.13
CA ARG A 202 16.91 24.16 3.38
C ARG A 202 17.12 24.44 4.87
N LEU A 203 16.07 24.89 5.55
CA LEU A 203 16.13 25.18 6.97
C LEU A 203 16.39 23.92 7.80
N ALA A 204 15.73 22.80 7.46
CA ALA A 204 16.00 21.52 8.09
C ALA A 204 17.47 21.10 7.92
N HIS A 205 18.05 21.28 6.72
CA HIS A 205 19.48 21.02 6.50
C HIS A 205 20.37 21.91 7.37
N LYS A 206 20.06 23.22 7.45
CA LYS A 206 20.80 24.17 8.31
C LYS A 206 20.83 23.74 9.77
N VAL A 207 19.67 23.22 10.29
CA VAL A 207 19.55 22.75 11.67
C VAL A 207 20.31 21.44 11.89
N LEU A 208 20.20 20.51 10.93
CA LEU A 208 20.66 19.13 11.10
C LEU A 208 22.14 18.93 10.77
N LYS A 209 22.71 19.68 9.80
CA LYS A 209 24.04 19.38 9.24
C LYS A 209 25.13 19.27 10.28
N ASP A 210 25.20 20.21 11.22
CA ASP A 210 26.24 20.30 12.24
C ASP A 210 25.77 19.87 13.64
N HIS A 211 24.56 19.37 13.76
CA HIS A 211 23.99 18.95 15.04
C HIS A 211 24.81 17.78 15.64
N PRO A 212 25.00 17.74 16.99
CA PRO A 212 25.76 16.67 17.66
C PRO A 212 25.28 15.24 17.29
N PHE A 213 23.99 15.05 17.03
CA PHE A 213 23.42 13.80 16.55
C PHE A 213 24.10 13.35 15.24
N ASN A 214 24.25 14.23 14.26
CA ASN A 214 24.89 13.90 12.99
C ASN A 214 26.42 13.80 13.10
N GLN A 215 27.06 14.54 14.04
CA GLN A 215 28.46 14.33 14.34
C GLN A 215 28.72 12.91 14.88
N ALA A 216 27.85 12.42 15.77
CA ALA A 216 27.93 11.05 16.29
C ALA A 216 27.70 10.00 15.19
N ARG A 217 26.74 10.24 14.26
CA ARG A 217 26.50 9.34 13.12
C ARG A 217 27.72 9.26 12.20
N ARG A 218 28.36 10.39 11.88
CA ARG A 218 29.61 10.42 11.10
C ARG A 218 30.74 9.66 11.80
N ALA A 219 30.90 9.88 13.09
CA ALA A 219 31.92 9.17 13.88
C ALA A 219 31.70 7.66 13.90
N ALA A 220 30.45 7.21 13.81
CA ALA A 220 30.06 5.81 13.70
C ALA A 220 30.09 5.25 12.26
N GLY A 221 30.54 6.03 11.26
CA GLY A 221 30.56 5.62 9.85
C GLY A 221 29.16 5.50 9.22
N LYS A 222 28.13 6.07 9.85
CA LYS A 222 26.77 6.09 9.31
C LYS A 222 26.56 7.30 8.39
N ILE A 223 25.69 7.16 7.40
CA ILE A 223 25.24 8.29 6.57
C ILE A 223 24.56 9.33 7.47
N PRO A 224 24.93 10.63 7.41
CA PRO A 224 24.26 11.64 8.18
C PRO A 224 22.79 11.80 7.77
N ALA A 225 21.92 12.04 8.74
CA ALA A 225 20.50 12.34 8.54
C ALA A 225 20.35 13.88 8.55
N ASN A 226 20.91 14.52 7.52
CA ASN A 226 21.18 15.97 7.50
C ASN A 226 20.20 16.77 6.63
N GLY A 227 19.06 16.18 6.28
CA GLY A 227 18.00 16.86 5.55
C GLY A 227 16.67 16.13 5.60
N ILE A 228 15.62 16.83 5.20
CA ILE A 228 14.32 16.27 4.91
C ILE A 228 13.95 16.54 3.46
N TRP A 229 13.06 15.70 2.90
CA TRP A 229 12.60 15.82 1.52
C TRP A 229 11.10 15.56 1.41
N LEU A 230 10.31 16.61 1.10
CA LEU A 230 8.87 16.50 0.90
C LEU A 230 8.57 16.12 -0.53
N TRP A 231 7.67 15.14 -0.72
CA TRP A 231 7.27 14.62 -2.04
C TRP A 231 5.93 13.88 -1.97
N ALA A 232 5.39 13.47 -3.11
CA ALA A 232 4.17 12.64 -3.22
C ALA A 232 3.02 13.14 -2.32
N TYR A 233 2.56 14.35 -2.58
CA TYR A 233 1.41 14.92 -1.87
C TYR A 233 0.07 14.30 -2.29
N GLY A 234 -0.94 14.51 -1.46
CA GLY A 234 -2.34 14.22 -1.77
C GLY A 234 -3.26 15.03 -0.87
N MET A 235 -4.41 15.39 -1.40
CA MET A 235 -5.45 16.10 -0.65
C MET A 235 -6.27 15.14 0.20
N ALA A 236 -6.82 15.64 1.30
CA ALA A 236 -7.78 14.89 2.11
C ALA A 236 -8.85 14.25 1.23
N THR A 237 -9.08 12.96 1.46
CA THR A 237 -10.05 12.17 0.71
C THR A 237 -11.15 11.69 1.66
N GLU A 238 -12.38 12.07 1.35
CA GLU A 238 -13.55 11.54 2.06
C GLU A 238 -14.10 10.34 1.29
N LEU A 239 -13.86 9.14 1.82
CA LEU A 239 -14.46 7.92 1.29
C LEU A 239 -15.81 7.67 1.95
N PRO A 240 -16.79 7.10 1.23
CA PRO A 240 -18.05 6.67 1.85
C PRO A 240 -17.74 5.60 2.90
N SER A 241 -18.38 5.68 4.09
CA SER A 241 -18.19 4.65 5.11
C SER A 241 -18.63 3.29 4.58
N PHE A 242 -17.89 2.23 4.95
CA PHE A 242 -18.16 0.87 4.50
C PHE A 242 -19.55 0.39 4.97
N GLU A 243 -19.86 0.61 6.23
CA GLU A 243 -21.16 0.29 6.81
C GLU A 243 -22.29 1.09 6.15
N GLY A 244 -22.08 2.40 5.90
CA GLY A 244 -23.10 3.24 5.23
C GLY A 244 -23.39 2.82 3.80
N GLN A 245 -22.38 2.28 3.07
CA GLN A 245 -22.53 1.88 1.69
C GLN A 245 -23.08 0.46 1.54
N TYR A 246 -22.66 -0.47 2.40
CA TYR A 246 -22.95 -1.90 2.25
C TYR A 246 -23.77 -2.52 3.39
N GLY A 247 -23.90 -1.83 4.53
CA GLY A 247 -24.57 -2.35 5.72
C GLY A 247 -23.77 -3.42 6.47
N HIS A 248 -22.45 -3.50 6.21
CA HIS A 248 -21.53 -4.48 6.79
C HIS A 248 -20.46 -3.81 7.64
N THR A 249 -20.02 -4.47 8.71
CA THR A 249 -18.92 -4.05 9.57
C THR A 249 -17.78 -5.06 9.49
N GLY A 250 -16.55 -4.59 9.70
CA GLY A 250 -15.42 -5.52 9.59
C GLY A 250 -14.07 -4.86 9.77
N GLY A 251 -13.03 -5.57 9.31
CA GLY A 251 -11.66 -5.12 9.45
C GLY A 251 -10.76 -5.49 8.28
N VAL A 252 -9.57 -4.90 8.32
CA VAL A 252 -8.50 -5.08 7.34
C VAL A 252 -7.28 -5.68 8.03
N ILE A 253 -6.76 -6.75 7.45
CA ILE A 253 -5.56 -7.46 7.89
C ILE A 253 -4.52 -7.35 6.78
N SER A 254 -3.44 -6.61 7.03
CA SER A 254 -2.37 -6.36 6.06
C SER A 254 -1.04 -6.11 6.78
N GLY A 255 0.08 -6.27 6.08
CA GLY A 255 1.39 -5.75 6.47
C GLY A 255 1.71 -4.37 5.89
N VAL A 256 0.77 -3.79 5.12
CA VAL A 256 1.00 -2.61 4.28
C VAL A 256 0.12 -1.44 4.72
N ALA A 257 0.75 -0.32 5.04
CA ALA A 257 0.07 0.88 5.53
C ALA A 257 -1.00 1.41 4.55
N LEU A 258 -0.76 1.33 3.24
CA LEU A 258 -1.72 1.76 2.23
C LEU A 258 -3.08 1.07 2.38
N VAL A 259 -3.07 -0.25 2.56
CA VAL A 259 -4.29 -1.07 2.67
C VAL A 259 -5.05 -0.76 3.95
N HIS A 260 -4.31 -0.64 5.07
CA HIS A 260 -4.86 -0.16 6.34
C HIS A 260 -5.48 1.23 6.22
N GLY A 261 -4.81 2.14 5.50
CA GLY A 261 -5.30 3.51 5.30
C GLY A 261 -6.61 3.57 4.54
N ILE A 262 -6.75 2.79 3.47
CA ILE A 262 -8.01 2.69 2.73
C ILE A 262 -9.11 2.13 3.64
N GLY A 263 -8.80 1.09 4.43
CA GLY A 263 -9.74 0.54 5.42
C GLY A 263 -10.17 1.56 6.46
N ALA A 264 -9.22 2.28 7.05
CA ALA A 264 -9.48 3.31 8.06
C ALA A 264 -10.36 4.46 7.52
N LEU A 265 -10.06 4.96 6.31
CA LEU A 265 -10.87 5.99 5.64
C LEU A 265 -12.30 5.51 5.36
N ARG A 266 -12.53 4.21 5.30
CA ARG A 266 -13.85 3.59 5.14
C ARG A 266 -14.51 3.19 6.46
N GLY A 267 -13.87 3.45 7.62
CA GLY A 267 -14.39 3.08 8.94
C GLY A 267 -14.27 1.60 9.29
N LEU A 268 -13.40 0.85 8.59
CA LEU A 268 -13.06 -0.53 8.95
C LEU A 268 -11.99 -0.55 10.04
N GLU A 269 -11.98 -1.60 10.86
CA GLU A 269 -10.96 -1.81 11.88
C GLU A 269 -9.61 -2.17 11.23
N MET A 270 -8.54 -1.52 11.68
CA MET A 270 -7.17 -1.87 11.27
C MET A 270 -6.59 -2.92 12.21
N ILE A 271 -6.59 -4.18 11.80
CA ILE A 271 -6.10 -5.28 12.62
C ILE A 271 -4.57 -5.37 12.50
N GLN A 272 -3.87 -5.02 13.58
CA GLN A 272 -2.41 -5.09 13.63
C GLN A 272 -1.96 -6.51 13.97
N VAL A 273 -1.14 -7.11 13.10
CA VAL A 273 -0.57 -8.45 13.31
C VAL A 273 0.93 -8.31 13.56
N PRO A 274 1.43 -8.66 14.75
CA PRO A 274 2.87 -8.62 15.01
C PRO A 274 3.66 -9.46 14.01
N GLY A 275 4.69 -8.86 13.39
CA GLY A 275 5.51 -9.52 12.36
C GLY A 275 4.84 -9.62 10.98
N ALA A 276 3.70 -8.99 10.76
CA ALA A 276 3.16 -8.82 9.41
C ALA A 276 3.99 -7.78 8.66
N THR A 277 4.46 -8.17 7.47
CA THR A 277 5.23 -7.35 6.54
C THR A 277 4.64 -7.47 5.13
N GLY A 278 5.17 -6.71 4.15
CA GLY A 278 4.92 -6.92 2.73
C GLY A 278 5.73 -8.07 2.13
N GLU A 279 6.77 -8.50 2.81
CA GLU A 279 7.76 -9.47 2.32
C GLU A 279 7.28 -10.93 2.45
N ILE A 280 8.03 -11.84 1.81
CA ILE A 280 7.72 -13.28 1.83
C ILE A 280 7.83 -13.91 3.22
N ASP A 281 8.58 -13.33 4.14
CA ASP A 281 8.73 -13.79 5.52
C ASP A 281 7.67 -13.25 6.48
N THR A 282 6.62 -12.60 5.94
CA THR A 282 5.47 -12.10 6.72
C THR A 282 4.87 -13.17 7.63
N ASN A 283 4.29 -12.76 8.75
CA ASN A 283 3.62 -13.66 9.68
C ASN A 283 2.28 -14.18 9.13
N PHE A 284 2.32 -15.24 8.32
CA PHE A 284 1.13 -15.88 7.73
C PHE A 284 0.17 -16.40 8.80
N GLU A 285 0.69 -17.13 9.80
CA GLU A 285 -0.12 -17.74 10.87
C GLU A 285 -0.82 -16.67 11.72
N GLY A 286 -0.13 -15.57 12.00
CA GLY A 286 -0.73 -14.40 12.67
C GLY A 286 -1.85 -13.75 11.86
N LYS A 287 -1.67 -13.58 10.53
CA LYS A 287 -2.72 -13.08 9.65
C LYS A 287 -3.91 -14.02 9.57
N MET A 288 -3.66 -15.32 9.47
CA MET A 288 -4.68 -16.36 9.48
C MET A 288 -5.51 -16.30 10.77
N GLN A 289 -4.83 -16.31 11.93
CA GLN A 289 -5.51 -16.28 13.23
C GLN A 289 -6.33 -15.00 13.40
N ALA A 290 -5.77 -13.85 13.06
CA ALA A 290 -6.47 -12.57 13.13
C ALA A 290 -7.74 -12.53 12.24
N THR A 291 -7.70 -13.17 11.07
CA THR A 291 -8.87 -13.30 10.18
C THR A 291 -9.97 -14.12 10.86
N VAL A 292 -9.62 -15.26 11.44
CA VAL A 292 -10.58 -16.13 12.13
C VAL A 292 -11.16 -15.46 13.37
N ASP A 293 -10.29 -14.80 14.16
CA ASP A 293 -10.71 -14.11 15.39
C ASP A 293 -11.68 -12.96 15.07
N LEU A 294 -11.39 -12.16 14.05
CA LEU A 294 -12.30 -11.11 13.58
C LEU A 294 -13.65 -11.68 13.17
N LEU A 295 -13.66 -12.74 12.35
CA LEU A 295 -14.89 -13.36 11.85
C LEU A 295 -15.71 -14.10 12.91
N ARG A 296 -15.13 -14.36 14.10
CA ARG A 296 -15.84 -14.90 15.28
C ARG A 296 -16.54 -13.81 16.10
N THR A 297 -16.26 -12.53 15.83
CA THR A 297 -16.98 -11.41 16.45
C THR A 297 -18.32 -11.12 15.70
N ASP A 298 -18.95 -10.00 16.03
CA ASP A 298 -20.13 -9.52 15.31
C ASP A 298 -19.80 -8.96 13.92
N ALA A 299 -18.51 -8.68 13.64
CA ALA A 299 -18.05 -8.28 12.32
C ALA A 299 -18.35 -9.35 11.27
N ASP A 300 -18.87 -8.96 10.15
CA ASP A 300 -19.27 -9.89 9.07
C ASP A 300 -18.41 -9.76 7.81
N PHE A 301 -17.49 -8.78 7.75
CA PHE A 301 -16.56 -8.59 6.65
C PHE A 301 -15.09 -8.63 7.10
N CYS A 302 -14.24 -9.26 6.31
CA CYS A 302 -12.79 -9.25 6.46
C CYS A 302 -12.11 -9.00 5.11
N CYS A 303 -11.20 -8.03 5.06
CA CYS A 303 -10.24 -7.88 3.97
C CYS A 303 -8.89 -8.42 4.44
N LEU A 304 -8.42 -9.52 3.84
CA LEU A 304 -7.12 -10.13 4.06
C LEU A 304 -6.21 -9.85 2.87
N HIS A 305 -5.07 -9.23 3.11
CA HIS A 305 -4.12 -8.81 2.08
C HIS A 305 -2.75 -9.48 2.26
N LEU A 306 -2.18 -9.98 1.16
CA LEU A 306 -0.84 -10.55 1.08
C LEU A 306 -0.06 -9.88 -0.05
N GLU A 307 0.96 -9.09 0.27
CA GLU A 307 1.83 -8.35 -0.66
C GLU A 307 2.94 -9.22 -1.26
N ALA A 308 3.33 -10.29 -0.58
CA ALA A 308 4.54 -11.07 -0.89
C ALA A 308 4.72 -11.47 -2.37
N PRO A 309 3.68 -11.83 -3.16
CA PRO A 309 3.88 -12.13 -4.58
C PRO A 309 4.36 -10.92 -5.40
N ASP A 310 3.89 -9.72 -5.05
CA ASP A 310 4.30 -8.45 -5.67
C ASP A 310 5.77 -8.13 -5.37
N GLU A 311 6.13 -8.10 -4.10
CA GLU A 311 7.50 -7.79 -3.66
C GLU A 311 8.53 -8.80 -4.19
N CYS A 312 8.20 -10.10 -4.22
CA CYS A 312 9.05 -11.10 -4.87
C CYS A 312 9.28 -10.78 -6.35
N THR A 313 8.26 -10.28 -7.05
CA THR A 313 8.38 -9.92 -8.46
C THR A 313 9.26 -8.69 -8.65
N HIS A 314 9.09 -7.64 -7.87
CA HIS A 314 9.95 -6.45 -7.89
C HIS A 314 11.41 -6.80 -7.63
N ASN A 315 11.67 -7.73 -6.72
CA ASN A 315 12.99 -8.25 -6.41
C ASN A 315 13.55 -9.24 -7.49
N GLY A 316 12.73 -9.63 -8.48
CA GLY A 316 13.10 -10.57 -9.53
C GLY A 316 13.16 -12.02 -9.06
N ASP A 317 12.52 -12.33 -7.94
CA ASP A 317 12.44 -13.65 -7.33
C ASP A 317 11.18 -14.40 -7.79
N LEU A 318 11.23 -14.97 -9.00
CA LEU A 318 10.13 -15.78 -9.53
C LEU A 318 9.83 -17.04 -8.68
N PRO A 319 10.83 -17.79 -8.15
CA PRO A 319 10.54 -18.88 -7.21
C PRO A 319 9.80 -18.40 -5.96
N GLY A 320 10.21 -17.27 -5.38
CA GLY A 320 9.55 -16.64 -4.24
C GLY A 320 8.11 -16.24 -4.53
N LYS A 321 7.83 -15.66 -5.71
CA LYS A 321 6.47 -15.34 -6.16
C LYS A 321 5.58 -16.59 -6.17
N ILE A 322 6.02 -17.67 -6.78
CA ILE A 322 5.28 -18.94 -6.81
C ILE A 322 5.05 -19.47 -5.40
N GLN A 323 6.10 -19.46 -4.57
CA GLN A 323 6.00 -19.92 -3.19
C GLN A 323 5.04 -19.08 -2.35
N ALA A 324 5.01 -17.76 -2.53
CA ALA A 324 4.07 -16.86 -1.84
C ALA A 324 2.61 -17.17 -2.23
N ILE A 325 2.35 -17.46 -3.50
CA ILE A 325 1.03 -17.90 -3.99
C ILE A 325 0.63 -19.26 -3.38
N GLU A 326 1.57 -20.21 -3.30
CA GLU A 326 1.32 -21.51 -2.65
C GLU A 326 1.09 -21.37 -1.14
N TRP A 327 1.78 -20.44 -0.47
CA TRP A 327 1.56 -20.14 0.93
C TRP A 327 0.26 -19.38 1.20
N LEU A 328 -0.20 -18.55 0.26
CA LEU A 328 -1.55 -17.99 0.33
C LEU A 328 -2.59 -19.11 0.41
N ASP A 329 -2.49 -20.14 -0.42
CA ASP A 329 -3.38 -21.32 -0.37
C ASP A 329 -3.23 -22.11 0.93
N SER A 330 -2.00 -22.54 1.24
CA SER A 330 -1.74 -23.56 2.27
C SER A 330 -1.67 -23.02 3.70
N ARG A 331 -1.18 -21.77 3.91
CA ARG A 331 -0.95 -21.17 5.23
C ARG A 331 -2.02 -20.14 5.61
N LEU A 332 -2.77 -19.59 4.64
CA LEU A 332 -3.87 -18.65 4.91
C LEU A 332 -5.22 -19.26 4.58
N ILE A 333 -5.52 -19.50 3.32
CA ILE A 333 -6.86 -19.88 2.84
C ILE A 333 -7.32 -21.19 3.46
N LYS A 334 -6.54 -22.24 3.30
CA LYS A 334 -6.89 -23.57 3.82
C LYS A 334 -7.21 -23.57 5.32
N PRO A 335 -6.31 -23.12 6.22
CA PRO A 335 -6.61 -23.16 7.64
C PRO A 335 -7.72 -22.21 8.08
N ILE A 336 -7.93 -21.06 7.43
CA ILE A 336 -9.08 -20.18 7.69
C ILE A 336 -10.38 -20.95 7.46
N PHE A 337 -10.52 -21.62 6.32
CA PHE A 337 -11.76 -22.31 5.98
C PHE A 337 -11.97 -23.57 6.78
N GLU A 338 -10.92 -24.33 7.12
CA GLU A 338 -11.03 -25.47 8.02
C GLU A 338 -11.56 -25.05 9.42
N GLN A 339 -11.15 -23.88 9.92
CA GLN A 339 -11.69 -23.36 11.19
C GLN A 339 -13.13 -22.88 11.05
N LEU A 340 -13.46 -22.10 10.03
CA LEU A 340 -14.82 -21.63 9.78
C LEU A 340 -15.81 -22.80 9.51
N ASP A 341 -15.34 -23.85 8.85
CA ASP A 341 -16.13 -25.08 8.65
C ASP A 341 -16.38 -25.82 9.97
N THR A 342 -15.38 -25.91 10.84
CA THR A 342 -15.50 -26.50 12.18
C THR A 342 -16.48 -25.70 13.04
N ASP A 343 -16.48 -24.37 12.91
CA ASP A 343 -17.40 -23.48 13.61
C ASP A 343 -18.84 -23.53 13.04
N GLY A 344 -19.05 -24.22 11.92
CA GLY A 344 -20.33 -24.25 11.21
C GLY A 344 -20.70 -22.90 10.55
N THR A 345 -19.73 -22.03 10.33
CA THR A 345 -19.93 -20.69 9.77
C THR A 345 -20.23 -20.75 8.28
N ASP A 346 -21.26 -20.04 7.83
CA ASP A 346 -21.52 -19.80 6.42
C ASP A 346 -20.70 -18.59 5.93
N TYR A 347 -20.07 -18.74 4.76
CA TYR A 347 -19.22 -17.68 4.21
C TYR A 347 -19.27 -17.59 2.68
N ARG A 348 -18.96 -16.38 2.18
CA ARG A 348 -18.65 -16.09 0.78
C ARG A 348 -17.25 -15.49 0.69
N VAL A 349 -16.56 -15.82 -0.40
CA VAL A 349 -15.17 -15.42 -0.64
C VAL A 349 -15.06 -14.75 -1.98
N LEU A 350 -14.36 -13.63 -2.01
CA LEU A 350 -13.80 -13.03 -3.22
C LEU A 350 -12.28 -13.08 -3.10
N LEU A 351 -11.63 -13.90 -3.92
CA LEU A 351 -10.18 -13.94 -4.08
C LEU A 351 -9.82 -13.23 -5.38
N ILE A 352 -8.84 -12.33 -5.32
CA ILE A 352 -8.43 -11.52 -6.47
C ILE A 352 -6.95 -11.15 -6.42
N SER A 353 -6.30 -11.00 -7.59
CA SER A 353 -5.11 -10.16 -7.71
C SER A 353 -5.53 -8.71 -7.89
N ASP A 354 -4.84 -7.78 -7.26
CA ASP A 354 -5.17 -6.36 -7.43
C ASP A 354 -4.74 -5.82 -8.80
N HIS A 355 -3.56 -6.16 -9.26
CA HIS A 355 -3.03 -5.92 -10.61
C HIS A 355 -2.13 -7.07 -11.04
N LYS A 356 -1.65 -7.06 -12.28
CA LYS A 356 -0.53 -7.91 -12.67
C LYS A 356 0.77 -7.24 -12.23
N THR A 357 1.71 -8.04 -11.73
CA THR A 357 3.11 -7.63 -11.56
C THR A 357 3.99 -8.54 -12.40
N LEU A 358 4.55 -7.97 -13.46
CA LEU A 358 5.16 -8.74 -14.53
C LEU A 358 6.57 -9.20 -14.18
N THR A 359 6.80 -10.50 -14.17
CA THR A 359 8.14 -11.09 -14.01
C THR A 359 9.14 -10.53 -15.04
N ALA A 360 8.67 -10.22 -16.24
CA ALA A 360 9.52 -9.73 -17.33
C ALA A 360 10.09 -8.33 -17.10
N THR A 361 9.28 -7.43 -16.53
CA THR A 361 9.62 -6.00 -16.36
C THR A 361 9.84 -5.61 -14.91
N ARG A 362 9.43 -6.45 -13.96
CA ARG A 362 9.37 -6.17 -12.52
C ARG A 362 8.51 -4.95 -12.19
N GLY A 363 7.52 -4.66 -13.01
CA GLY A 363 6.62 -3.51 -12.89
C GLY A 363 5.17 -3.95 -13.04
N HIS A 364 4.26 -3.04 -12.71
CA HIS A 364 2.84 -3.28 -12.75
C HIS A 364 2.27 -3.15 -14.16
N ASP A 365 1.17 -3.88 -14.40
CA ASP A 365 0.40 -3.82 -15.64
C ASP A 365 -1.10 -3.74 -15.31
N GLY A 366 -1.83 -2.91 -16.04
CA GLY A 366 -3.25 -2.62 -15.82
C GLY A 366 -4.21 -3.48 -16.64
N ASP A 367 -3.73 -4.53 -17.28
CA ASP A 367 -4.58 -5.51 -17.95
C ASP A 367 -5.53 -6.20 -16.96
N PRO A 368 -6.66 -6.75 -17.41
CA PRO A 368 -7.58 -7.46 -16.54
C PRO A 368 -6.91 -8.55 -15.71
N VAL A 369 -7.36 -8.68 -14.47
CA VAL A 369 -6.89 -9.70 -13.51
C VAL A 369 -7.99 -10.72 -13.22
N PRO A 370 -7.66 -11.99 -12.89
CA PRO A 370 -8.64 -12.97 -12.50
C PRO A 370 -9.19 -12.71 -11.10
N PHE A 371 -10.47 -12.99 -10.92
CA PHE A 371 -11.11 -13.11 -9.61
C PHE A 371 -11.81 -14.46 -9.46
N LEU A 372 -11.98 -14.90 -8.22
CA LEU A 372 -12.77 -16.08 -7.85
C LEU A 372 -13.84 -15.65 -6.85
N LEU A 373 -15.09 -15.90 -7.15
CA LEU A 373 -16.23 -15.76 -6.25
C LEU A 373 -16.73 -17.15 -5.85
N TYR A 374 -16.71 -17.46 -4.55
CA TYR A 374 -17.14 -18.74 -3.99
C TYR A 374 -18.09 -18.55 -2.82
N GLU A 375 -19.11 -19.38 -2.72
CA GLU A 375 -20.01 -19.44 -1.57
C GLU A 375 -20.06 -20.88 -1.03
N LYS A 376 -19.82 -21.04 0.28
CA LYS A 376 -19.88 -22.34 0.94
C LYS A 376 -21.19 -23.05 0.67
N GLY A 377 -21.09 -24.31 0.26
CA GLY A 377 -22.24 -25.17 0.02
C GLY A 377 -22.96 -24.92 -1.32
N LYS A 378 -22.54 -23.95 -2.11
CA LYS A 378 -23.03 -23.76 -3.49
C LYS A 378 -22.03 -24.27 -4.51
N ASP A 379 -22.59 -24.82 -5.59
CA ASP A 379 -21.83 -25.22 -6.77
C ASP A 379 -22.49 -24.58 -7.99
N THR A 380 -21.72 -23.69 -8.66
CA THR A 380 -22.20 -22.97 -9.84
C THR A 380 -22.05 -23.81 -11.12
N GLY A 381 -21.37 -24.95 -11.02
CA GLY A 381 -21.08 -25.82 -12.18
C GLY A 381 -20.05 -25.22 -13.15
N PHE A 382 -19.36 -24.16 -12.78
CA PHE A 382 -18.40 -23.49 -13.66
C PHE A 382 -17.15 -24.33 -13.94
N GLY A 383 -16.71 -25.17 -12.98
CA GLY A 383 -15.79 -26.29 -13.20
C GLY A 383 -14.38 -25.91 -13.65
N GLY A 384 -13.86 -24.76 -13.22
CA GLY A 384 -12.55 -24.26 -13.62
C GLY A 384 -11.46 -24.42 -12.58
N VAL A 385 -10.26 -23.99 -12.93
CA VAL A 385 -9.13 -23.72 -12.03
C VAL A 385 -8.89 -22.21 -11.95
N PHE A 386 -8.26 -21.74 -10.89
CA PHE A 386 -8.00 -20.30 -10.74
C PHE A 386 -6.70 -19.90 -11.45
N ASN A 387 -6.81 -19.21 -12.55
CA ASN A 387 -5.72 -18.59 -13.29
C ASN A 387 -6.23 -17.53 -14.28
N GLU A 388 -5.32 -16.86 -14.97
CA GLU A 388 -5.61 -15.79 -15.92
C GLU A 388 -6.45 -16.28 -17.12
N ASP A 389 -6.12 -17.44 -17.70
CA ASP A 389 -6.84 -17.98 -18.87
C ASP A 389 -8.30 -18.32 -18.52
N THR A 390 -8.52 -18.96 -17.38
CA THR A 390 -9.86 -19.27 -16.90
C THR A 390 -10.63 -17.99 -16.57
N GLY A 391 -9.96 -17.02 -15.95
CA GLY A 391 -10.55 -15.71 -15.68
C GLY A 391 -10.99 -15.01 -16.95
N MET A 392 -10.13 -14.92 -17.95
CA MET A 392 -10.45 -14.27 -19.24
C MET A 392 -11.55 -15.01 -20.04
N ALA A 393 -11.67 -16.32 -19.86
CA ALA A 393 -12.78 -17.10 -20.46
C ALA A 393 -14.09 -16.98 -19.69
N GLY A 394 -14.02 -16.51 -18.44
CA GLY A 394 -15.18 -16.33 -17.57
C GLY A 394 -15.86 -14.97 -17.71
N PRO A 395 -16.84 -14.69 -16.85
CA PRO A 395 -17.57 -13.43 -16.89
C PRO A 395 -16.67 -12.23 -16.55
N GLU A 396 -16.97 -11.11 -17.20
CA GLU A 396 -16.37 -9.81 -16.91
C GLU A 396 -17.19 -9.07 -15.85
N VAL A 397 -16.50 -8.54 -14.81
CA VAL A 397 -17.07 -7.50 -13.95
C VAL A 397 -16.68 -6.14 -14.55
N PRO A 398 -17.64 -5.24 -14.80
CA PRO A 398 -17.40 -4.00 -15.55
C PRO A 398 -16.38 -3.06 -14.92
N ALA A 399 -16.30 -3.05 -13.58
CA ALA A 399 -15.36 -2.20 -12.85
C ALA A 399 -14.98 -2.82 -11.51
N GLY A 400 -13.72 -2.60 -11.08
CA GLY A 400 -13.23 -3.11 -9.80
C GLY A 400 -14.06 -2.68 -8.61
N HIS A 401 -14.61 -1.46 -8.64
CA HIS A 401 -15.43 -0.94 -7.54
C HIS A 401 -16.84 -1.55 -7.44
N ASP A 402 -17.23 -2.37 -8.38
CA ASP A 402 -18.46 -3.17 -8.31
C ASP A 402 -18.28 -4.52 -7.59
N LEU A 403 -17.05 -5.00 -7.43
CA LEU A 403 -16.73 -6.36 -6.95
C LEU A 403 -17.37 -6.71 -5.61
N LEU A 404 -17.43 -5.78 -4.67
CA LEU A 404 -18.04 -6.04 -3.36
C LEU A 404 -19.55 -6.26 -3.44
N GLU A 405 -20.24 -5.70 -4.42
CA GLU A 405 -21.67 -5.98 -4.63
C GLU A 405 -21.91 -7.44 -5.05
N TYR A 406 -20.97 -8.03 -5.79
CA TYR A 406 -21.00 -9.46 -6.11
C TYR A 406 -20.65 -10.32 -4.89
N LEU A 407 -19.67 -9.90 -4.08
CA LEU A 407 -19.34 -10.59 -2.83
C LEU A 407 -20.54 -10.61 -1.88
N PHE A 408 -21.24 -9.50 -1.73
CA PHE A 408 -22.42 -9.40 -0.85
C PHE A 408 -23.69 -9.99 -1.46
N GLY A 409 -23.68 -10.30 -2.76
CA GLY A 409 -24.81 -10.90 -3.47
C GLY A 409 -25.92 -9.92 -3.82
N THR A 410 -25.64 -8.64 -3.83
CA THR A 410 -26.55 -7.59 -4.32
C THR A 410 -26.53 -7.52 -5.85
N LYS A 411 -25.44 -7.99 -6.48
CA LYS A 411 -25.34 -8.27 -7.92
C LYS A 411 -25.02 -9.74 -8.16
N SER A 412 -25.41 -10.25 -9.31
CA SER A 412 -25.09 -11.60 -9.81
C SER A 412 -24.09 -11.49 -10.97
N VAL A 413 -23.12 -12.40 -11.01
CA VAL A 413 -22.15 -12.53 -12.10
C VAL A 413 -22.78 -13.18 -13.31
#